data_16489c96ab0b0682146495d887c4f749
#
_entry.id   16489c96ab0b0682146495d887c4f749
#
_cell.length_a   1.000
_cell.length_b   1.000
_cell.length_c   1.000
_cell.angle_alpha   90.00
_cell.angle_beta   90.00
_cell.angle_gamma   90.00
#
_symmetry.space_group_name_H-M   'P 1'
#
loop_
_entity.id
_entity.type
_entity.pdbx_description
1 polymer ?
#
loop_
_entity_poly.entity_id
_entity_poly.type
_entity_poly.pdbx_seq_one_letter_code
_entity_poly.pdbx_strand_id
1 'polypeptide(L)'
;MPAPDKKFIRDVFDSITPRYDLLNQILSFGMSEAWRKQSAEILLQNPGFFPKTLLDLGCGTGKFLECFLKARSWESATGVDFSVAMLKKARETVSGNVMWLQEDFDSLPFLDGSFDLVISGFTLRSVQKLPEFLDKVHCILTLGGKAAFLDLTRPRNFWVRLLFYPYLKFVLPLLGWFLSGNQKAYGFLSGSVRNFQAPEETVRLMQAVGYRDCTSKSFAFGAATLIIGSK
;
A
#
# COMPACT_ATOMS: atom_id res chain seq x y z
N MET A 1 -18.65 10.02 7.48
CA MET A 1 -18.50 10.91 6.32
C MET A 1 -18.51 10.02 5.09
N PRO A 2 -19.19 10.39 3.99
CA PRO A 2 -19.06 9.63 2.74
C PRO A 2 -17.59 9.58 2.32
N ALA A 3 -17.19 8.48 1.70
CA ALA A 3 -15.84 8.33 1.16
C ALA A 3 -15.59 9.47 0.15
N PRO A 4 -14.40 10.09 0.14
CA PRO A 4 -14.10 11.16 -0.79
C PRO A 4 -14.17 10.65 -2.23
N ASP A 5 -14.59 11.53 -3.15
CA ASP A 5 -14.66 11.24 -4.57
C ASP A 5 -13.27 10.84 -5.11
N LYS A 6 -13.23 9.84 -5.99
CA LYS A 6 -12.01 9.37 -6.65
C LYS A 6 -11.25 10.48 -7.37
N LYS A 7 -11.96 11.43 -8.00
CA LYS A 7 -11.36 12.60 -8.63
C LYS A 7 -10.61 13.45 -7.61
N PHE A 8 -11.22 13.69 -6.44
CA PHE A 8 -10.56 14.42 -5.35
C PHE A 8 -9.28 13.75 -4.89
N ILE A 9 -9.32 12.40 -4.71
CA ILE A 9 -8.16 11.62 -4.30
C ILE A 9 -7.05 11.74 -5.36
N ARG A 10 -7.39 11.64 -6.65
CA ARG A 10 -6.44 11.78 -7.76
C ARG A 10 -5.78 13.16 -7.75
N ASP A 11 -6.58 14.23 -7.71
CA ASP A 11 -6.08 15.61 -7.73
C ASP A 11 -5.13 15.89 -6.56
N VAL A 12 -5.44 15.31 -5.38
CA VAL A 12 -4.58 15.38 -4.20
C VAL A 12 -3.23 14.73 -4.47
N PHE A 13 -3.20 13.47 -4.94
CA PHE A 13 -1.96 12.76 -5.21
C PHE A 13 -1.14 13.40 -6.34
N ASP A 14 -1.78 13.82 -7.43
CA ASP A 14 -1.11 14.50 -8.54
C ASP A 14 -0.42 15.79 -8.08
N SER A 15 -1.04 16.55 -7.17
CA SER A 15 -0.48 17.80 -6.65
C SER A 15 0.76 17.62 -5.78
N ILE A 16 0.89 16.48 -5.11
CA ILE A 16 2.01 16.20 -4.19
C ILE A 16 3.08 15.29 -4.79
N THR A 17 2.84 14.70 -5.96
CA THR A 17 3.74 13.74 -6.63
C THR A 17 5.21 14.18 -6.65
N PRO A 18 5.58 15.45 -6.98
CA PRO A 18 6.99 15.85 -7.04
C PRO A 18 7.74 15.72 -5.72
N ARG A 19 7.03 15.82 -4.59
CA ARG A 19 7.59 15.78 -3.23
C ARG A 19 7.09 14.57 -2.42
N TYR A 20 6.30 13.68 -3.03
CA TYR A 20 5.61 12.59 -2.35
C TYR A 20 6.54 11.69 -1.54
N ASP A 21 7.63 11.23 -2.14
CA ASP A 21 8.58 10.35 -1.47
C ASP A 21 9.31 11.04 -0.32
N LEU A 22 9.77 12.29 -0.54
CA LEU A 22 10.40 13.10 0.50
C LEU A 22 9.44 13.34 1.68
N LEU A 23 8.18 13.65 1.37
CA LEU A 23 7.14 13.87 2.38
C LEU A 23 6.89 12.59 3.19
N ASN A 24 6.73 11.45 2.53
CA ASN A 24 6.55 10.17 3.21
C ASN A 24 7.77 9.82 4.09
N GLN A 25 8.98 10.12 3.63
CA GLN A 25 10.20 9.89 4.39
C GLN A 25 10.25 10.77 5.65
N ILE A 26 10.01 12.08 5.51
CA ILE A 26 9.98 13.00 6.64
C ILE A 26 8.85 12.64 7.63
N LEU A 27 7.63 12.44 7.13
CA LEU A 27 6.46 12.16 7.94
C LEU A 27 6.48 10.80 8.63
N SER A 28 7.23 9.84 8.12
CA SER A 28 7.45 8.55 8.76
C SER A 28 8.77 8.48 9.52
N PHE A 29 9.51 9.59 9.65
CA PHE A 29 10.87 9.59 10.22
C PHE A 29 11.79 8.56 9.53
N GLY A 30 11.67 8.40 8.20
CA GLY A 30 12.41 7.41 7.42
C GLY A 30 11.92 5.96 7.55
N MET A 31 10.99 5.68 8.45
CA MET A 31 10.54 4.31 8.75
C MET A 31 9.78 3.66 7.59
N SER A 32 9.12 4.44 6.74
CA SER A 32 8.35 3.87 5.62
C SER A 32 9.19 3.06 4.64
N GLU A 33 10.44 3.44 4.42
CA GLU A 33 11.38 2.69 3.58
C GLU A 33 11.79 1.37 4.25
N ALA A 34 12.11 1.42 5.55
CA ALA A 34 12.44 0.23 6.32
C ALA A 34 11.27 -0.77 6.35
N TRP A 35 10.03 -0.30 6.49
CA TRP A 35 8.84 -1.17 6.47
C TRP A 35 8.65 -1.86 5.11
N ARG A 36 8.83 -1.15 3.99
CA ARG A 36 8.77 -1.74 2.64
C ARG A 36 9.83 -2.80 2.45
N LYS A 37 11.08 -2.51 2.84
CA LYS A 37 12.20 -3.45 2.75
C LYS A 37 11.96 -4.70 3.59
N GLN A 38 11.61 -4.54 4.87
CA GLN A 38 11.30 -5.66 5.76
C GLN A 38 10.10 -6.49 5.27
N SER A 39 9.09 -5.85 4.67
CA SER A 39 7.96 -6.55 4.06
C SER A 39 8.40 -7.44 2.89
N ALA A 40 9.28 -6.95 2.03
CA ALA A 40 9.84 -7.75 0.93
C ALA A 40 10.67 -8.92 1.47
N GLU A 41 11.51 -8.69 2.47
CA GLU A 41 12.30 -9.73 3.13
C GLU A 41 11.42 -10.83 3.73
N ILE A 42 10.38 -10.47 4.50
CA ILE A 42 9.44 -11.44 5.11
C ILE A 42 8.77 -12.31 4.05
N LEU A 43 8.33 -11.73 2.94
CA LEU A 43 7.65 -12.46 1.88
C LEU A 43 8.58 -13.38 1.10
N LEU A 44 9.76 -12.88 0.75
CA LEU A 44 10.72 -13.60 -0.13
C LEU A 44 11.57 -14.63 0.62
N GLN A 45 11.70 -14.49 1.94
CA GLN A 45 12.37 -15.49 2.79
C GLN A 45 11.43 -16.63 3.23
N ASN A 46 10.15 -16.62 2.83
CA ASN A 46 9.20 -17.67 3.18
C ASN A 46 9.60 -18.99 2.49
N PRO A 47 9.95 -20.05 3.23
CA PRO A 47 10.37 -21.32 2.64
C PRO A 47 9.27 -21.91 1.74
N GLY A 48 9.65 -22.35 0.55
CA GLY A 48 8.72 -22.96 -0.42
C GLY A 48 7.90 -21.94 -1.25
N PHE A 49 8.07 -20.63 -1.05
CA PHE A 49 7.41 -19.62 -1.88
C PHE A 49 8.42 -18.98 -2.85
N PHE A 50 8.30 -19.31 -4.14
CA PHE A 50 9.18 -18.85 -5.21
C PHE A 50 8.36 -18.14 -6.30
N PRO A 51 7.81 -16.93 -6.01
CA PRO A 51 6.97 -16.23 -6.96
C PRO A 51 7.76 -15.78 -8.18
N LYS A 52 7.15 -15.85 -9.36
CA LYS A 52 7.73 -15.46 -10.66
C LYS A 52 7.11 -14.18 -11.20
N THR A 53 5.83 -13.97 -10.92
CA THR A 53 5.03 -12.84 -11.39
C THR A 53 4.63 -11.94 -10.23
N LEU A 54 4.87 -10.63 -10.37
CA LEU A 54 4.65 -9.63 -9.34
C LEU A 54 3.71 -8.52 -9.83
N LEU A 55 2.72 -8.19 -9.03
CA LEU A 55 1.83 -7.05 -9.24
C LEU A 55 1.86 -6.12 -8.03
N ASP A 56 2.06 -4.81 -8.26
CA ASP A 56 1.90 -3.77 -7.23
C ASP A 56 0.67 -2.92 -7.55
N LEU A 57 -0.36 -3.00 -6.70
CA LEU A 57 -1.62 -2.27 -6.84
C LEU A 57 -1.59 -0.97 -6.04
N GLY A 58 -1.80 0.16 -6.75
CA GLY A 58 -1.57 1.49 -6.21
C GLY A 58 -0.08 1.74 -5.98
N CYS A 59 0.71 1.44 -6.99
CA CYS A 59 2.17 1.42 -6.90
C CYS A 59 2.78 2.82 -6.66
N GLY A 60 2.04 3.90 -6.92
CA GLY A 60 2.51 5.27 -6.75
C GLY A 60 3.82 5.49 -7.52
N THR A 61 4.84 5.96 -6.83
CA THR A 61 6.20 6.16 -7.37
C THR A 61 7.03 4.88 -7.51
N GLY A 62 6.44 3.72 -7.27
CA GLY A 62 7.07 2.40 -7.43
C GLY A 62 8.01 1.98 -6.31
N LYS A 63 8.08 2.72 -5.19
CA LYS A 63 9.04 2.45 -4.10
C LYS A 63 8.84 1.09 -3.42
N PHE A 64 7.61 0.59 -3.33
CA PHE A 64 7.38 -0.73 -2.76
C PHE A 64 7.76 -1.82 -3.74
N LEU A 65 7.36 -1.70 -5.00
CA LEU A 65 7.77 -2.59 -6.09
C LEU A 65 9.30 -2.68 -6.19
N GLU A 66 10.00 -1.54 -6.10
CA GLU A 66 11.47 -1.47 -6.19
C GLU A 66 12.17 -2.35 -5.14
N CYS A 67 11.61 -2.47 -3.92
CA CYS A 67 12.17 -3.35 -2.89
C CYS A 67 12.19 -4.82 -3.33
N PHE A 68 11.16 -5.27 -4.02
CA PHE A 68 11.07 -6.64 -4.54
C PHE A 68 11.96 -6.86 -5.76
N LEU A 69 12.05 -5.87 -6.66
CA LEU A 69 12.91 -5.93 -7.84
C LEU A 69 14.39 -6.00 -7.47
N LYS A 70 14.80 -5.28 -6.42
CA LYS A 70 16.17 -5.33 -5.89
C LYS A 70 16.52 -6.63 -5.18
N ALA A 71 15.52 -7.30 -4.62
CA ALA A 71 15.73 -8.50 -3.82
C ALA A 71 15.90 -9.77 -4.65
N ARG A 72 15.30 -9.82 -5.86
CA ARG A 72 15.40 -10.97 -6.77
C ARG A 72 14.99 -10.61 -8.19
N SER A 73 15.30 -11.51 -9.15
CA SER A 73 14.80 -11.45 -10.53
C SER A 73 13.35 -11.95 -10.61
N TRP A 74 12.56 -11.35 -11.50
CA TRP A 74 11.17 -11.68 -11.77
C TRP A 74 10.97 -12.01 -13.25
N GLU A 75 10.08 -12.96 -13.56
CA GLU A 75 9.69 -13.25 -14.96
C GLU A 75 8.86 -12.08 -15.51
N SER A 76 7.97 -11.53 -14.69
CA SER A 76 7.24 -10.30 -15.00
C SER A 76 6.94 -9.49 -13.73
N ALA A 77 6.97 -8.16 -13.87
CA ALA A 77 6.57 -7.23 -12.83
C ALA A 77 5.65 -6.17 -13.43
N THR A 78 4.55 -5.90 -12.74
CA THR A 78 3.55 -4.91 -13.17
C THR A 78 3.25 -3.94 -12.04
N GLY A 79 3.24 -2.65 -12.34
CA GLY A 79 2.80 -1.59 -11.44
C GLY A 79 1.51 -0.95 -11.97
N VAL A 80 0.50 -0.86 -11.12
CA VAL A 80 -0.80 -0.24 -11.45
C VAL A 80 -1.05 0.95 -10.55
N ASP A 81 -1.39 2.08 -11.13
CA ASP A 81 -1.85 3.27 -10.41
C ASP A 81 -2.84 4.07 -11.25
N PHE A 82 -3.79 4.75 -10.61
CA PHE A 82 -4.75 5.59 -11.31
C PHE A 82 -4.17 6.96 -11.71
N SER A 83 -3.05 7.38 -11.11
CA SER A 83 -2.38 8.65 -11.35
C SER A 83 -1.29 8.53 -12.41
N VAL A 84 -1.46 9.26 -13.53
CA VAL A 84 -0.45 9.35 -14.59
C VAL A 84 0.85 9.98 -14.06
N ALA A 85 0.73 10.96 -13.17
CA ALA A 85 1.89 11.65 -12.60
C ALA A 85 2.74 10.69 -11.75
N MET A 86 2.10 9.84 -10.95
CA MET A 86 2.78 8.81 -10.16
C MET A 86 3.48 7.80 -11.05
N LEU A 87 2.80 7.26 -12.08
CA LEU A 87 3.38 6.31 -13.03
C LEU A 87 4.54 6.90 -13.82
N LYS A 88 4.45 8.19 -14.21
CA LYS A 88 5.59 8.87 -14.85
C LYS A 88 6.80 8.87 -13.92
N LYS A 89 6.60 9.24 -12.66
CA LYS A 89 7.67 9.25 -11.65
C LYS A 89 8.23 7.84 -11.41
N ALA A 90 7.37 6.82 -11.35
CA ALA A 90 7.80 5.43 -11.20
C ALA A 90 8.70 4.97 -12.36
N ARG A 91 8.33 5.28 -13.62
CA ARG A 91 9.16 4.96 -14.81
C ARG A 91 10.52 5.65 -14.80
N GLU A 92 10.64 6.84 -14.21
CA GLU A 92 11.89 7.58 -14.11
C GLU A 92 12.81 7.04 -13.00
N THR A 93 12.26 6.46 -11.94
CA THR A 93 13.00 6.14 -10.71
C THR A 93 13.23 4.65 -10.50
N VAL A 94 12.33 3.80 -10.97
CA VAL A 94 12.43 2.34 -10.80
C VAL A 94 13.17 1.72 -11.96
N SER A 95 14.29 1.04 -11.68
CA SER A 95 15.06 0.31 -12.67
C SER A 95 14.50 -1.10 -12.87
N GLY A 96 14.52 -1.59 -14.11
CA GLY A 96 14.07 -2.94 -14.47
C GLY A 96 12.96 -2.93 -15.52
N ASN A 97 12.64 -4.13 -16.01
CA ASN A 97 11.53 -4.30 -16.97
C ASN A 97 10.20 -4.42 -16.21
N VAL A 98 9.48 -3.32 -16.11
CA VAL A 98 8.19 -3.23 -15.43
C VAL A 98 7.11 -2.77 -16.40
N MET A 99 5.99 -3.48 -16.45
CA MET A 99 4.79 -3.02 -17.12
C MET A 99 4.06 -2.02 -16.22
N TRP A 100 3.83 -0.82 -16.73
CA TRP A 100 3.12 0.24 -15.99
C TRP A 100 1.76 0.48 -16.61
N LEU A 101 0.69 0.28 -15.84
CA LEU A 101 -0.69 0.43 -16.29
C LEU A 101 -1.40 1.53 -15.49
N GLN A 102 -2.10 2.38 -16.22
CA GLN A 102 -2.99 3.37 -15.61
C GLN A 102 -4.39 2.76 -15.50
N GLU A 103 -4.72 2.24 -14.31
CA GLU A 103 -6.02 1.63 -14.05
C GLU A 103 -6.50 1.90 -12.63
N ASP A 104 -7.82 1.82 -12.43
CA ASP A 104 -8.46 1.85 -11.13
C ASP A 104 -8.65 0.43 -10.59
N PHE A 105 -8.75 0.28 -9.26
CA PHE A 105 -9.02 -1.00 -8.61
C PHE A 105 -10.36 -1.64 -9.01
N ASP A 106 -11.30 -0.83 -9.53
CA ASP A 106 -12.59 -1.32 -9.99
C ASP A 106 -12.53 -2.00 -11.37
N SER A 107 -11.46 -1.76 -12.14
CA SER A 107 -11.33 -2.18 -13.55
C SER A 107 -9.98 -2.84 -13.87
N LEU A 108 -9.51 -3.74 -13.00
CA LEU A 108 -8.25 -4.45 -13.23
C LEU A 108 -8.38 -5.39 -14.46
N PRO A 109 -7.57 -5.20 -15.52
CA PRO A 109 -7.69 -5.95 -16.77
C PRO A 109 -6.92 -7.28 -16.76
N PHE A 110 -6.90 -7.97 -15.62
CA PHE A 110 -6.13 -9.18 -15.43
C PHE A 110 -7.05 -10.41 -15.40
N LEU A 111 -6.57 -11.50 -15.97
CA LEU A 111 -7.23 -12.80 -15.90
C LEU A 111 -7.02 -13.42 -14.51
N ASP A 112 -7.93 -14.31 -14.14
CA ASP A 112 -7.79 -15.10 -12.92
C ASP A 112 -6.51 -15.95 -12.97
N GLY A 113 -5.83 -16.04 -11.84
CA GLY A 113 -4.60 -16.83 -11.73
C GLY A 113 -3.39 -16.25 -12.49
N SER A 114 -3.28 -14.93 -12.64
CA SER A 114 -2.20 -14.28 -13.40
C SER A 114 -0.95 -13.99 -12.59
N PHE A 115 -1.07 -13.88 -11.25
CA PHE A 115 0.04 -13.41 -10.40
C PHE A 115 0.34 -14.33 -9.22
N ASP A 116 1.61 -14.59 -8.99
CA ASP A 116 2.06 -15.34 -7.82
C ASP A 116 2.15 -14.46 -6.57
N LEU A 117 2.45 -13.18 -6.75
CA LEU A 117 2.51 -12.21 -5.66
C LEU A 117 1.83 -10.91 -6.06
N VAL A 118 0.83 -10.51 -5.28
CA VAL A 118 0.21 -9.19 -5.37
C VAL A 118 0.57 -8.41 -4.12
N ILE A 119 1.17 -7.25 -4.30
CA ILE A 119 1.51 -6.32 -3.21
C ILE A 119 0.71 -5.03 -3.34
N SER A 120 0.50 -4.35 -2.22
CA SER A 120 -0.05 -3.00 -2.22
C SER A 120 0.44 -2.26 -0.97
N GLY A 121 0.99 -1.06 -1.16
CA GLY A 121 1.58 -0.28 -0.07
C GLY A 121 0.85 1.03 0.19
N PHE A 122 0.32 1.22 1.42
CA PHE A 122 -0.34 2.44 1.88
C PHE A 122 -1.61 2.83 1.11
N THR A 123 -2.32 1.84 0.58
CA THR A 123 -3.42 2.01 -0.37
C THR A 123 -4.77 1.55 0.19
N LEU A 124 -4.82 0.49 1.02
CA LEU A 124 -6.08 -0.12 1.49
C LEU A 124 -7.04 0.87 2.14
N ARG A 125 -6.53 1.83 2.89
CA ARG A 125 -7.34 2.87 3.55
C ARG A 125 -8.04 3.83 2.56
N SER A 126 -7.64 3.81 1.28
CA SER A 126 -8.26 4.59 0.20
C SER A 126 -9.26 3.77 -0.61
N VAL A 127 -9.32 2.46 -0.40
CA VAL A 127 -10.26 1.56 -1.08
C VAL A 127 -11.65 1.73 -0.47
N GLN A 128 -12.62 2.08 -1.31
CA GLN A 128 -14.01 2.33 -0.85
C GLN A 128 -14.76 1.05 -0.50
N LYS A 129 -14.55 -0.01 -1.30
CA LYS A 129 -15.21 -1.30 -1.19
C LYS A 129 -14.17 -2.39 -0.97
N LEU A 130 -13.65 -2.44 0.25
CA LEU A 130 -12.54 -3.32 0.58
C LEU A 130 -12.84 -4.82 0.36
N PRO A 131 -14.02 -5.37 0.71
CA PRO A 131 -14.33 -6.77 0.42
C PRO A 131 -14.27 -7.09 -1.08
N GLU A 132 -14.86 -6.23 -1.93
CA GLU A 132 -14.83 -6.41 -3.39
C GLU A 132 -13.42 -6.32 -3.97
N PHE A 133 -12.60 -5.41 -3.43
CA PHE A 133 -11.19 -5.30 -3.81
C PHE A 133 -10.39 -6.55 -3.43
N LEU A 134 -10.57 -7.06 -2.21
CA LEU A 134 -9.90 -8.27 -1.74
C LEU A 134 -10.31 -9.50 -2.56
N ASP A 135 -11.59 -9.60 -2.96
CA ASP A 135 -12.10 -10.66 -3.82
C ASP A 135 -11.45 -10.62 -5.20
N LYS A 136 -11.37 -9.44 -5.84
CA LYS A 136 -10.67 -9.26 -7.11
C LYS A 136 -9.20 -9.67 -7.03
N VAL A 137 -8.50 -9.24 -5.96
CA VAL A 137 -7.10 -9.63 -5.76
C VAL A 137 -6.98 -11.14 -5.56
N HIS A 138 -7.91 -11.76 -4.84
CA HIS A 138 -7.93 -13.21 -4.66
C HIS A 138 -8.13 -13.94 -6.01
N CYS A 139 -9.03 -13.46 -6.86
CA CYS A 139 -9.27 -14.05 -8.19
C CYS A 139 -8.00 -14.07 -9.05
N ILE A 140 -7.28 -12.93 -9.13
CA ILE A 140 -6.09 -12.80 -9.99
C ILE A 140 -4.84 -13.53 -9.45
N LEU A 141 -4.84 -13.98 -8.19
CA LEU A 141 -3.75 -14.80 -7.64
C LEU A 141 -3.77 -16.21 -8.23
N THR A 142 -2.60 -16.76 -8.51
CA THR A 142 -2.40 -18.20 -8.77
C THR A 142 -2.72 -19.03 -7.53
N LEU A 143 -2.99 -20.33 -7.71
CA LEU A 143 -3.09 -21.26 -6.56
C LEU A 143 -1.76 -21.29 -5.81
N GLY A 144 -1.80 -21.05 -4.49
CA GLY A 144 -0.62 -20.88 -3.65
C GLY A 144 0.05 -19.50 -3.74
N GLY A 145 -0.49 -18.62 -4.59
CA GLY A 145 -0.08 -17.22 -4.67
C GLY A 145 -0.42 -16.44 -3.39
N LYS A 146 0.25 -15.32 -3.17
CA LYS A 146 0.07 -14.52 -1.96
C LYS A 146 -0.31 -13.07 -2.27
N ALA A 147 -1.20 -12.52 -1.46
CA ALA A 147 -1.43 -11.09 -1.38
C ALA A 147 -0.76 -10.52 -0.12
N ALA A 148 -0.14 -9.34 -0.25
CA ALA A 148 0.53 -8.67 0.85
C ALA A 148 0.22 -7.17 0.86
N PHE A 149 -0.38 -6.72 1.93
CA PHE A 149 -0.86 -5.35 2.12
C PHE A 149 -0.09 -4.67 3.26
N LEU A 150 0.71 -3.66 2.94
CA LEU A 150 1.39 -2.82 3.92
C LEU A 150 0.61 -1.51 4.09
N ASP A 151 0.06 -1.25 5.27
CA ASP A 151 -0.63 0.04 5.50
C ASP A 151 -0.39 0.60 6.89
N LEU A 152 -0.70 1.91 7.04
CA LEU A 152 -0.74 2.57 8.35
C LEU A 152 -1.97 2.07 9.10
N THR A 153 -1.76 1.66 10.34
CA THR A 153 -2.80 1.07 11.19
C THR A 153 -2.88 1.79 12.53
N ARG A 154 -3.90 1.49 13.32
CA ARG A 154 -4.02 2.07 14.66
C ARG A 154 -3.13 1.33 15.63
N PRO A 155 -2.19 2.00 16.32
CA PRO A 155 -1.44 1.37 17.40
C PRO A 155 -2.35 0.83 18.47
N ARG A 156 -2.11 -0.41 18.93
CA ARG A 156 -2.88 -1.03 20.03
C ARG A 156 -2.53 -0.45 21.38
N ASN A 157 -1.25 -0.12 21.57
CA ASN A 157 -0.74 0.39 22.84
C ASN A 157 -1.30 1.80 23.12
N PHE A 158 -1.88 1.97 24.30
CA PHE A 158 -2.47 3.24 24.73
C PHE A 158 -1.44 4.38 24.73
N TRP A 159 -0.23 4.14 25.23
CA TRP A 159 0.83 5.15 25.30
C TRP A 159 1.32 5.58 23.93
N VAL A 160 1.42 4.64 23.00
CA VAL A 160 1.74 4.94 21.61
C VAL A 160 0.63 5.79 20.97
N ARG A 161 -0.63 5.47 21.22
CA ARG A 161 -1.77 6.25 20.73
C ARG A 161 -1.79 7.67 21.26
N LEU A 162 -1.39 7.86 22.51
CA LEU A 162 -1.35 9.17 23.14
C LEU A 162 -0.40 10.15 22.41
N LEU A 163 0.68 9.66 21.83
CA LEU A 163 1.62 10.43 21.01
C LEU A 163 1.24 10.44 19.52
N PHE A 164 0.76 9.31 19.01
CA PHE A 164 0.46 9.11 17.60
C PHE A 164 -0.70 9.97 17.11
N TYR A 165 -1.79 10.07 17.88
CA TYR A 165 -2.95 10.86 17.45
C TYR A 165 -2.72 12.38 17.45
N PRO A 166 -2.05 13.01 18.42
CA PRO A 166 -1.64 14.41 18.30
C PRO A 166 -0.72 14.66 17.12
N TYR A 167 0.22 13.74 16.86
CA TYR A 167 1.07 13.79 15.67
C TYR A 167 0.25 13.81 14.38
N LEU A 168 -0.67 12.85 14.19
CA LEU A 168 -1.56 12.79 13.03
C LEU A 168 -2.47 14.01 12.89
N LYS A 169 -2.95 14.56 14.03
CA LYS A 169 -3.96 15.63 14.03
C LYS A 169 -3.35 17.01 13.82
N PHE A 170 -2.17 17.26 14.37
CA PHE A 170 -1.57 18.60 14.41
C PHE A 170 -0.27 18.69 13.63
N VAL A 171 0.66 17.76 13.86
CA VAL A 171 2.01 17.82 13.28
C VAL A 171 1.98 17.48 11.79
N LEU A 172 1.32 16.39 11.43
CA LEU A 172 1.26 15.93 10.04
C LEU A 172 0.59 16.93 9.10
N PRO A 173 -0.58 17.54 9.40
CA PRO A 173 -1.16 18.58 8.55
C PRO A 173 -0.29 19.85 8.48
N LEU A 174 0.34 20.24 9.58
CA LEU A 174 1.21 21.43 9.64
C LEU A 174 2.45 21.25 8.76
N LEU A 175 3.16 20.14 8.91
CA LEU A 175 4.31 19.78 8.08
C LEU A 175 3.91 19.63 6.61
N GLY A 176 2.77 19.00 6.34
CA GLY A 176 2.25 18.85 5.00
C GLY A 176 1.95 20.20 4.34
N TRP A 177 1.34 21.13 5.06
CA TRP A 177 1.10 22.49 4.57
C TRP A 177 2.41 23.22 4.27
N PHE A 178 3.38 23.14 5.19
CA PHE A 178 4.66 23.82 5.02
C PHE A 178 5.48 23.28 3.84
N LEU A 179 5.42 21.98 3.60
CA LEU A 179 6.25 21.29 2.60
C LEU A 179 5.59 21.22 1.21
N SER A 180 4.27 21.14 1.14
CA SER A 180 3.54 20.96 -0.14
C SER A 180 2.57 22.07 -0.48
N GLY A 181 2.20 22.94 0.48
CA GLY A 181 1.14 23.95 0.31
C GLY A 181 -0.27 23.35 0.26
N ASN A 182 -0.44 22.00 0.35
CA ASN A 182 -1.73 21.35 0.20
C ASN A 182 -2.24 20.74 1.53
N GLN A 183 -2.93 21.57 2.33
CA GLN A 183 -3.51 21.16 3.61
C GLN A 183 -4.57 20.06 3.46
N LYS A 184 -5.31 20.03 2.33
CA LYS A 184 -6.40 19.06 2.11
C LYS A 184 -5.87 17.62 1.98
N ALA A 185 -4.70 17.44 1.35
CA ALA A 185 -4.06 16.12 1.18
C ALA A 185 -3.75 15.49 2.54
N TYR A 186 -3.21 16.25 3.46
CA TYR A 186 -2.79 15.76 4.78
C TYR A 186 -3.94 15.65 5.76
N GLY A 187 -4.98 16.47 5.60
CA GLY A 187 -6.25 16.27 6.31
C GLY A 187 -6.91 14.95 5.92
N PHE A 188 -6.89 14.61 4.63
CA PHE A 188 -7.36 13.32 4.12
C PHE A 188 -6.53 12.15 4.67
N LEU A 189 -5.20 12.24 4.63
CA LEU A 189 -4.31 11.21 5.16
C LEU A 189 -4.56 10.96 6.65
N SER A 190 -4.60 12.02 7.45
CA SER A 190 -4.89 11.94 8.89
C SER A 190 -6.26 11.31 9.17
N GLY A 191 -7.29 11.70 8.41
CA GLY A 191 -8.63 11.13 8.51
C GLY A 191 -8.69 9.65 8.13
N SER A 192 -8.04 9.26 7.04
CA SER A 192 -8.02 7.88 6.56
C SER A 192 -7.37 6.93 7.56
N VAL A 193 -6.24 7.31 8.17
CA VAL A 193 -5.57 6.49 9.21
C VAL A 193 -6.44 6.35 10.46
N ARG A 194 -7.12 7.44 10.89
CA ARG A 194 -7.99 7.39 12.08
C ARG A 194 -9.22 6.51 11.90
N ASN A 195 -9.75 6.46 10.70
CA ASN A 195 -10.98 5.73 10.37
C ASN A 195 -10.71 4.35 9.79
N PHE A 196 -9.45 4.02 9.50
CA PHE A 196 -9.10 2.71 8.97
C PHE A 196 -9.32 1.62 10.03
N GLN A 197 -9.75 0.47 9.59
CA GLN A 197 -10.06 -0.67 10.44
C GLN A 197 -8.79 -1.27 11.07
N ALA A 198 -8.98 -2.03 12.13
CA ALA A 198 -7.90 -2.76 12.78
C ALA A 198 -7.38 -3.87 11.84
N PRO A 199 -6.07 -4.23 11.92
CA PRO A 199 -5.50 -5.29 11.07
C PRO A 199 -6.26 -6.61 11.15
N GLU A 200 -6.81 -6.95 12.31
CA GLU A 200 -7.59 -8.17 12.54
C GLU A 200 -8.90 -8.19 11.75
N GLU A 201 -9.49 -7.03 11.53
CA GLU A 201 -10.69 -6.90 10.73
C GLU A 201 -10.39 -7.12 9.25
N THR A 202 -9.28 -6.57 8.75
CA THR A 202 -8.79 -6.87 7.39
C THR A 202 -8.50 -8.35 7.22
N VAL A 203 -7.85 -9.00 8.20
CA VAL A 203 -7.60 -10.44 8.19
C VAL A 203 -8.93 -11.23 8.11
N ARG A 204 -9.94 -10.85 8.88
CA ARG A 204 -11.27 -11.51 8.84
C ARG A 204 -11.94 -11.35 7.47
N LEU A 205 -11.83 -10.15 6.87
CA LEU A 205 -12.37 -9.92 5.52
C LEU A 205 -11.64 -10.78 4.48
N MET A 206 -10.32 -10.88 4.56
CA MET A 206 -9.55 -11.76 3.68
C MET A 206 -9.98 -13.22 3.83
N GLN A 207 -10.13 -13.72 5.07
CA GLN A 207 -10.61 -15.08 5.33
C GLN A 207 -12.02 -15.31 4.80
N ALA A 208 -12.92 -14.32 4.93
CA ALA A 208 -14.28 -14.41 4.42
C ALA A 208 -14.34 -14.48 2.88
N VAL A 209 -13.37 -13.89 2.20
CA VAL A 209 -13.20 -13.95 0.74
C VAL A 209 -12.58 -15.29 0.28
N GLY A 210 -11.89 -16.02 1.15
CA GLY A 210 -11.29 -17.31 0.83
C GLY A 210 -9.78 -17.40 0.99
N TYR A 211 -9.12 -16.32 1.42
CA TYR A 211 -7.69 -16.36 1.73
C TYR A 211 -7.39 -17.31 2.90
N ARG A 212 -6.30 -18.04 2.78
CA ARG A 212 -5.76 -18.96 3.78
C ARG A 212 -4.49 -18.41 4.39
N ASP A 213 -4.03 -19.00 5.48
CA ASP A 213 -2.77 -18.67 6.16
C ASP A 213 -2.58 -17.16 6.41
N CYS A 214 -3.71 -16.48 6.72
CA CYS A 214 -3.69 -15.05 6.94
C CYS A 214 -2.89 -14.69 8.19
N THR A 215 -1.87 -13.86 8.01
CA THR A 215 -1.00 -13.38 9.09
C THR A 215 -0.87 -11.87 9.07
N SER A 216 -0.46 -11.29 10.19
CA SER A 216 -0.15 -9.86 10.28
C SER A 216 1.13 -9.61 11.08
N LYS A 217 1.98 -8.72 10.55
CA LYS A 217 3.21 -8.27 11.20
C LYS A 217 3.16 -6.77 11.43
N SER A 218 3.16 -6.36 12.68
CA SER A 218 3.18 -4.94 13.04
C SER A 218 4.59 -4.37 13.07
N PHE A 219 4.73 -3.12 12.61
CA PHE A 219 5.92 -2.29 12.66
C PHE A 219 5.67 -1.07 13.55
N ALA A 220 6.73 -0.50 14.12
CA ALA A 220 6.68 0.72 14.93
C ALA A 220 5.51 0.71 15.94
N PHE A 221 5.45 -0.33 16.77
CA PHE A 221 4.41 -0.51 17.80
C PHE A 221 2.96 -0.51 17.25
N GLY A 222 2.77 -0.91 16.00
CA GLY A 222 1.47 -0.97 15.34
C GLY A 222 1.08 0.29 14.56
N ALA A 223 2.02 1.21 14.31
CA ALA A 223 1.77 2.36 13.44
C ALA A 223 1.65 1.96 11.96
N ALA A 224 2.31 0.87 11.56
CA ALA A 224 2.10 0.21 10.28
C ALA A 224 1.99 -1.30 10.49
N THR A 225 1.29 -1.97 9.57
CA THR A 225 1.12 -3.43 9.60
C THR A 225 1.19 -3.99 8.19
N LEU A 226 1.96 -5.06 8.03
CA LEU A 226 1.93 -5.92 6.86
C LEU A 226 0.92 -7.04 7.11
N ILE A 227 -0.05 -7.20 6.22
CA ILE A 227 -1.06 -8.26 6.26
C ILE A 227 -0.82 -9.15 5.05
N ILE A 228 -0.75 -10.46 5.23
CA ILE A 228 -0.45 -11.46 4.20
C ILE A 228 -1.55 -12.51 4.22
N GLY A 229 -1.97 -12.98 3.04
CA GLY A 229 -2.84 -14.14 2.89
C GLY A 229 -2.51 -14.89 1.61
N SER A 230 -2.77 -16.19 1.58
CA SER A 230 -2.56 -17.08 0.44
C SER A 230 -3.88 -17.47 -0.22
N LYS A 231 -3.85 -17.77 -1.52
CA LYS A 231 -4.99 -18.38 -2.24
C LYS A 231 -4.97 -19.88 -2.16
#